data_7ab2ec6efbe7c07f7b1aedb18026790f
#
_entry.id   7ab2ec6efbe7c07f7b1aedb18026790f
#
_cell.length_a   1.000
_cell.length_b   1.000
_cell.length_c   1.000
_cell.angle_alpha   90.00
_cell.angle_beta   90.00
_cell.angle_gamma   90.00
#
_symmetry.space_group_name_H-M   'P 1'
#
loop_
_entity.id
_entity.type
_entity.pdbx_description
1 polymer ?
#
loop_
_entity_poly.entity_id
_entity_poly.type
_entity_poly.pdbx_seq_one_letter_code
_entity_poly.pdbx_strand_id
1 'polypeptide(L)'
;LAAIFTIHGFCARVLREHALETGAGFAASTLLTNDRALRMQLAADLWRQHAQEADAADDLVALWKHHENLAEDLRTLLPDMTLLPPAAPLSDNPAPALHVAAQALMASVLQHAEVFREALLVAVADDCLNIGSYKQEWIEELFVALANWATIGNAQYPFMHEKLGNLRPDILLKRTKKGAAGKTPDSPLCHAVASYLDAQNAYATWQQQRQINLLHSLRKQARTRLATLKRQQSVQTYDDLIDGVADALLS
;
A
#
# COMPACT_ATOMS: atom_id res chain seq x y z
N LEU A 1 23.81 -53.02 -1.81
CA LEU A 1 22.98 -52.29 -0.86
C LEU A 1 22.38 -51.07 -1.55
N ALA A 2 21.06 -51.01 -1.67
CA ALA A 2 20.39 -49.81 -2.21
C ALA A 2 20.62 -48.64 -1.23
N ALA A 3 21.18 -47.55 -1.73
CA ALA A 3 21.39 -46.35 -0.93
C ALA A 3 20.04 -45.58 -0.86
N ILE A 4 19.45 -45.50 0.32
CA ILE A 4 18.22 -44.75 0.57
C ILE A 4 18.64 -43.36 1.03
N PHE A 5 18.20 -42.33 0.29
CA PHE A 5 18.44 -40.92 0.60
C PHE A 5 17.14 -40.19 0.77
N THR A 6 17.15 -39.10 1.58
CA THR A 6 16.15 -38.07 1.48
C THR A 6 16.35 -37.30 0.16
N ILE A 7 15.33 -36.62 -0.33
CA ILE A 7 15.42 -35.81 -1.56
C ILE A 7 16.62 -34.85 -1.52
N HIS A 8 16.78 -34.13 -0.42
CA HIS A 8 17.90 -33.20 -0.22
C HIS A 8 19.26 -33.89 -0.16
N GLY A 9 19.33 -35.09 0.49
CA GLY A 9 20.53 -35.90 0.55
C GLY A 9 20.94 -36.42 -0.84
N PHE A 10 19.97 -36.78 -1.67
CA PHE A 10 20.19 -37.14 -3.06
C PHE A 10 20.70 -35.93 -3.86
N CYS A 11 20.04 -34.77 -3.80
CA CYS A 11 20.50 -33.57 -4.48
C CYS A 11 21.92 -33.15 -4.08
N ALA A 12 22.21 -33.14 -2.78
CA ALA A 12 23.56 -32.86 -2.27
C ALA A 12 24.62 -33.82 -2.79
N ARG A 13 24.28 -35.11 -2.95
CA ARG A 13 25.16 -36.10 -3.53
C ARG A 13 25.41 -35.88 -5.01
N VAL A 14 24.36 -35.67 -5.80
CA VAL A 14 24.44 -35.39 -7.25
C VAL A 14 25.31 -34.16 -7.51
N LEU A 15 25.06 -33.05 -6.81
CA LEU A 15 25.83 -31.80 -6.96
C LEU A 15 27.32 -31.99 -6.60
N ARG A 16 27.64 -32.88 -5.66
CA ARG A 16 29.01 -33.16 -5.27
C ARG A 16 29.70 -34.11 -6.26
N GLU A 17 29.02 -35.17 -6.71
CA GLU A 17 29.58 -36.14 -7.67
C GLU A 17 29.78 -35.48 -9.05
N HIS A 18 28.95 -34.51 -9.42
CA HIS A 18 29.00 -33.81 -10.71
C HIS A 18 29.41 -32.32 -10.55
N ALA A 19 30.21 -31.97 -9.56
CA ALA A 19 30.56 -30.59 -9.22
C ALA A 19 31.17 -29.78 -10.38
N LEU A 20 31.90 -30.45 -11.28
CA LEU A 20 32.46 -29.80 -12.49
C LEU A 20 31.42 -29.51 -13.54
N GLU A 21 30.47 -30.41 -13.73
CA GLU A 21 29.42 -30.31 -14.74
C GLU A 21 28.33 -29.32 -14.31
N THR A 22 28.02 -29.27 -13.00
CA THR A 22 26.99 -28.41 -12.43
C THR A 22 27.46 -26.97 -12.13
N GLY A 23 28.77 -26.69 -12.31
CA GLY A 23 29.35 -25.41 -11.90
C GLY A 23 29.29 -25.13 -10.40
N ALA A 24 28.86 -26.11 -9.59
CA ALA A 24 28.91 -26.07 -8.14
C ALA A 24 30.38 -26.20 -7.71
N GLY A 25 31.05 -25.09 -7.49
CA GLY A 25 32.47 -25.07 -7.17
C GLY A 25 32.83 -26.00 -6.00
N PHE A 26 34.12 -26.43 -5.92
CA PHE A 26 34.64 -27.31 -4.88
C PHE A 26 34.59 -26.75 -3.45
N ALA A 27 34.11 -25.50 -3.26
CA ALA A 27 33.98 -24.89 -1.94
C ALA A 27 32.85 -25.58 -1.16
N ALA A 28 33.18 -26.22 -0.06
CA ALA A 28 32.21 -26.84 0.84
C ALA A 28 31.32 -25.74 1.44
N SER A 29 30.09 -25.67 0.97
CA SER A 29 29.09 -24.78 1.55
C SER A 29 28.44 -25.41 2.79
N THR A 30 28.27 -24.66 3.85
CA THR A 30 27.56 -25.12 5.06
C THR A 30 26.07 -25.13 4.80
N LEU A 31 25.43 -26.29 5.00
CA LEU A 31 23.96 -26.39 4.87
C LEU A 31 23.27 -25.72 6.07
N LEU A 32 22.46 -24.73 5.79
CA LEU A 32 21.63 -24.05 6.80
C LEU A 32 20.31 -24.79 6.96
N THR A 33 20.01 -25.17 8.19
CA THR A 33 18.68 -25.71 8.57
C THR A 33 17.64 -24.62 8.76
N ASN A 34 18.09 -23.37 8.96
CA ASN A 34 17.23 -22.20 9.14
C ASN A 34 17.92 -20.95 8.55
N ASP A 35 17.24 -20.28 7.68
CA ASP A 35 17.71 -19.09 6.96
C ASP A 35 17.27 -17.76 7.64
N ARG A 36 16.67 -17.82 8.84
CA ARG A 36 16.14 -16.64 9.53
C ARG A 36 17.20 -15.55 9.74
N ALA A 37 18.41 -15.94 10.13
CA ALA A 37 19.50 -14.97 10.33
C ALA A 37 19.87 -14.27 9.03
N LEU A 38 19.91 -14.99 7.90
CA LEU A 38 20.15 -14.41 6.58
C LEU A 38 19.02 -13.45 6.18
N ARG A 39 17.77 -13.84 6.40
CA ARG A 39 16.64 -12.95 6.10
C ARG A 39 16.63 -11.69 6.97
N MET A 40 16.97 -11.79 8.25
CA MET A 40 17.13 -10.64 9.13
C MET A 40 18.21 -9.68 8.64
N GLN A 41 19.38 -10.22 8.28
CA GLN A 41 20.47 -9.42 7.70
C GLN A 41 20.03 -8.76 6.39
N LEU A 42 19.41 -9.52 5.50
CA LEU A 42 18.91 -9.04 4.20
C LEU A 42 17.89 -7.94 4.37
N ALA A 43 16.90 -8.13 5.26
CA ALA A 43 15.87 -7.13 5.53
C ALA A 43 16.48 -5.84 6.09
N ALA A 44 17.43 -5.93 7.02
CA ALA A 44 18.11 -4.76 7.57
C ALA A 44 18.94 -4.01 6.51
N ASP A 45 19.57 -4.73 5.58
CA ASP A 45 20.32 -4.12 4.47
C ASP A 45 19.40 -3.39 3.49
N LEU A 46 18.31 -4.05 3.07
CA LEU A 46 17.30 -3.47 2.17
C LEU A 46 16.60 -2.26 2.82
N TRP A 47 16.24 -2.38 4.10
CA TRP A 47 15.65 -1.30 4.85
C TRP A 47 16.53 -0.05 4.87
N ARG A 48 17.81 -0.21 5.24
CA ARG A 48 18.78 0.91 5.27
C ARG A 48 18.97 1.56 3.92
N GLN A 49 18.98 0.77 2.85
CA GLN A 49 19.12 1.27 1.49
C GLN A 49 17.92 2.13 1.07
N HIS A 50 16.70 1.64 1.26
CA HIS A 50 15.49 2.33 0.84
C HIS A 50 15.06 3.46 1.79
N ALA A 51 15.42 3.40 3.08
CA ALA A 51 15.11 4.46 4.04
C ALA A 51 15.91 5.77 3.81
N GLN A 52 16.84 5.79 2.87
CA GLN A 52 17.57 7.01 2.48
C GLN A 52 16.72 7.95 1.61
N GLU A 53 15.67 7.43 0.96
CA GLU A 53 14.72 8.19 0.16
C GLU A 53 13.44 8.40 0.98
N ALA A 54 13.04 9.66 1.21
CA ALA A 54 11.92 9.99 2.10
C ALA A 54 10.62 9.26 1.70
N ASP A 55 10.26 9.29 0.41
CA ASP A 55 9.06 8.64 -0.08
C ASP A 55 9.08 7.11 0.11
N ALA A 56 10.25 6.48 -0.09
CA ALA A 56 10.42 5.05 0.12
C ALA A 56 10.44 4.68 1.62
N ALA A 57 10.96 5.56 2.47
CA ALA A 57 10.92 5.38 3.92
C ALA A 57 9.48 5.33 4.46
N ASP A 58 8.62 6.24 4.00
CA ASP A 58 7.20 6.25 4.37
C ASP A 58 6.49 4.97 3.91
N ASP A 59 6.77 4.51 2.69
CA ASP A 59 6.20 3.26 2.18
C ASP A 59 6.70 2.02 2.93
N LEU A 60 7.99 1.98 3.30
CA LEU A 60 8.52 0.90 4.14
C LEU A 60 7.80 0.81 5.48
N VAL A 61 7.63 1.96 6.14
CA VAL A 61 6.93 2.03 7.43
C VAL A 61 5.46 1.66 7.30
N ALA A 62 4.80 2.11 6.23
CA ALA A 62 3.40 1.77 5.96
C ALA A 62 3.20 0.27 5.71
N LEU A 63 4.12 -0.39 4.98
CA LEU A 63 4.02 -1.82 4.66
C LEU A 63 4.42 -2.71 5.83
N TRP A 64 5.51 -2.41 6.53
CA TRP A 64 6.10 -3.34 7.49
C TRP A 64 6.32 -2.79 8.90
N LYS A 65 6.23 -1.49 9.13
CA LYS A 65 6.55 -0.80 10.40
C LYS A 65 8.04 -0.92 10.80
N HIS A 66 8.62 -2.11 10.73
CA HIS A 66 9.99 -2.43 11.12
C HIS A 66 10.62 -3.45 10.17
N HIS A 67 11.96 -3.47 10.09
CA HIS A 67 12.69 -4.40 9.22
C HIS A 67 12.51 -5.88 9.63
N GLU A 68 12.17 -6.18 10.89
CA GLU A 68 11.88 -7.53 11.34
C GLU A 68 10.62 -8.10 10.67
N ASN A 69 9.59 -7.26 10.46
CA ASN A 69 8.39 -7.68 9.74
C ASN A 69 8.69 -7.93 8.26
N LEU A 70 9.55 -7.12 7.65
CA LEU A 70 10.05 -7.39 6.30
C LEU A 70 10.81 -8.73 6.26
N ALA A 71 11.63 -9.05 7.28
CA ALA A 71 12.34 -10.33 7.34
C ALA A 71 11.40 -11.55 7.39
N GLU A 72 10.27 -11.43 8.09
CA GLU A 72 9.27 -12.50 8.10
C GLU A 72 8.56 -12.61 6.73
N ASP A 73 8.20 -11.49 6.11
CA ASP A 73 7.56 -11.48 4.79
C ASP A 73 8.50 -11.97 3.67
N LEU A 74 9.80 -11.78 3.80
CA LEU A 74 10.77 -12.32 2.85
C LEU A 74 10.66 -13.83 2.70
N ARG A 75 10.17 -14.55 3.71
CA ARG A 75 9.92 -16.00 3.61
C ARG A 75 8.93 -16.35 2.51
N THR A 76 7.93 -15.50 2.29
CA THR A 76 6.88 -15.68 1.28
C THR A 76 7.19 -14.94 -0.03
N LEU A 77 8.01 -13.89 0.03
CA LEU A 77 8.36 -13.08 -1.14
C LEU A 77 9.49 -13.68 -1.97
N LEU A 78 10.43 -14.39 -1.34
CA LEU A 78 11.61 -14.94 -2.02
C LEU A 78 11.32 -16.11 -2.97
N PRO A 79 10.40 -17.05 -2.67
CA PRO A 79 10.10 -18.17 -3.57
C PRO A 79 9.69 -17.70 -4.97
N ASP A 80 9.89 -18.59 -5.97
CA ASP A 80 9.56 -18.27 -7.37
C ASP A 80 8.07 -18.40 -7.65
N MET A 81 7.31 -17.40 -7.18
CA MET A 81 5.88 -17.28 -7.37
C MET A 81 5.56 -15.96 -8.06
N THR A 82 4.49 -15.93 -8.84
CA THR A 82 4.00 -14.67 -9.42
C THR A 82 3.47 -13.76 -8.30
N LEU A 83 4.03 -12.55 -8.23
CA LEU A 83 3.57 -11.54 -7.29
C LEU A 83 2.42 -10.75 -7.92
N LEU A 84 1.29 -10.68 -7.23
CA LEU A 84 0.11 -9.94 -7.65
C LEU A 84 -0.24 -8.86 -6.61
N PRO A 85 -0.75 -7.70 -7.05
CA PRO A 85 -0.90 -7.26 -8.43
C PRO A 85 0.46 -6.97 -9.10
N PRO A 86 0.53 -6.90 -10.45
CA PRO A 86 1.78 -6.63 -11.16
C PRO A 86 2.24 -5.19 -10.92
N ALA A 87 3.55 -4.96 -11.01
CA ALA A 87 4.09 -3.62 -11.05
C ALA A 87 3.60 -2.88 -12.30
N ALA A 88 3.29 -1.60 -12.17
CA ALA A 88 2.85 -0.75 -13.27
C ALA A 88 3.53 0.62 -13.19
N PRO A 89 3.68 1.33 -14.32
CA PRO A 89 4.20 2.68 -14.32
C PRO A 89 3.40 3.59 -13.38
N LEU A 90 4.08 4.43 -12.62
CA LEU A 90 3.42 5.46 -11.81
C LEU A 90 3.00 6.62 -12.73
N SER A 91 1.81 7.14 -12.50
CA SER A 91 1.40 8.45 -13.01
C SER A 91 2.14 9.57 -12.27
N ASP A 92 1.93 10.81 -12.73
CA ASP A 92 2.44 11.98 -12.01
C ASP A 92 1.91 11.99 -10.57
N ASN A 93 2.73 12.49 -9.65
CA ASN A 93 2.37 12.57 -8.24
C ASN A 93 1.16 13.49 -8.03
N PRO A 94 0.00 12.99 -7.55
CA PRO A 94 -1.21 13.79 -7.38
C PRO A 94 -1.23 14.62 -6.07
N ALA A 95 -0.20 14.57 -5.25
CA ALA A 95 -0.15 15.33 -3.99
C ALA A 95 -0.35 16.85 -4.16
N PRO A 96 0.22 17.52 -5.20
CA PRO A 96 -0.07 18.94 -5.44
C PRO A 96 -1.54 19.21 -5.74
N ALA A 97 -2.20 18.35 -6.52
CA ALA A 97 -3.63 18.48 -6.81
C ALA A 97 -4.49 18.27 -5.56
N LEU A 98 -4.14 17.31 -4.71
CA LEU A 98 -4.79 17.11 -3.42
C LEU A 98 -4.63 18.32 -2.51
N HIS A 99 -3.46 18.93 -2.47
CA HIS A 99 -3.20 20.13 -1.67
C HIS A 99 -4.07 21.31 -2.15
N VAL A 100 -4.15 21.55 -3.45
CA VAL A 100 -5.02 22.58 -4.04
C VAL A 100 -6.49 22.33 -3.73
N ALA A 101 -6.95 21.08 -3.86
CA ALA A 101 -8.33 20.70 -3.54
C ALA A 101 -8.65 20.88 -2.04
N ALA A 102 -7.70 20.60 -1.15
CA ALA A 102 -7.84 20.83 0.29
C ALA A 102 -7.97 22.33 0.60
N GLN A 103 -7.14 23.18 -0.01
CA GLN A 103 -7.22 24.63 0.15
C GLN A 103 -8.57 25.19 -0.37
N ALA A 104 -9.03 24.71 -1.52
CA ALA A 104 -10.32 25.10 -2.09
C ALA A 104 -11.49 24.69 -1.18
N LEU A 105 -11.42 23.48 -0.59
CA LEU A 105 -12.42 23.02 0.39
C LEU A 105 -12.42 23.90 1.64
N MET A 106 -11.25 24.21 2.21
CA MET A 106 -11.14 25.11 3.37
C MET A 106 -11.78 26.47 3.09
N ALA A 107 -11.44 27.08 1.95
CA ALA A 107 -12.01 28.36 1.55
C ALA A 107 -13.55 28.29 1.39
N SER A 108 -14.04 27.21 0.78
CA SER A 108 -15.48 27.00 0.60
C SER A 108 -16.20 26.75 1.93
N VAL A 109 -15.58 26.04 2.87
CA VAL A 109 -16.12 25.85 4.23
C VAL A 109 -16.29 27.20 4.92
N LEU A 110 -15.25 28.03 4.93
CA LEU A 110 -15.29 29.33 5.60
C LEU A 110 -16.36 30.27 5.01
N GLN A 111 -16.68 30.14 3.72
CA GLN A 111 -17.64 31.01 3.04
C GLN A 111 -19.07 30.47 3.04
N HIS A 112 -19.27 29.17 2.97
CA HIS A 112 -20.56 28.57 2.63
C HIS A 112 -21.10 27.59 3.66
N ALA A 113 -20.29 27.15 4.66
CA ALA A 113 -20.69 26.07 5.55
C ALA A 113 -21.98 26.35 6.32
N GLU A 114 -22.13 27.53 6.89
CA GLU A 114 -23.31 27.87 7.72
C GLU A 114 -24.59 27.82 6.91
N VAL A 115 -24.60 28.54 5.77
CA VAL A 115 -25.78 28.58 4.89
C VAL A 115 -26.13 27.20 4.36
N PHE A 116 -25.12 26.41 4.01
CA PHE A 116 -25.36 25.07 3.49
C PHE A 116 -25.83 24.09 4.58
N ARG A 117 -25.28 24.17 5.79
CA ARG A 117 -25.77 23.42 6.94
C ARG A 117 -27.26 23.65 7.20
N GLU A 118 -27.67 24.91 7.23
CA GLU A 118 -29.09 25.29 7.40
C GLU A 118 -29.95 24.73 6.28
N ALA A 119 -29.52 24.85 5.01
CA ALA A 119 -30.24 24.29 3.87
C ALA A 119 -30.43 22.77 3.96
N LEU A 120 -29.41 22.06 4.45
CA LEU A 120 -29.51 20.61 4.69
C LEU A 120 -30.51 20.28 5.80
N LEU A 121 -30.48 21.02 6.92
CA LEU A 121 -31.42 20.83 8.04
C LEU A 121 -32.86 21.10 7.63
N VAL A 122 -33.09 22.17 6.86
CA VAL A 122 -34.44 22.48 6.28
C VAL A 122 -34.87 21.35 5.35
N ALA A 123 -34.00 20.87 4.46
CA ALA A 123 -34.34 19.77 3.54
C ALA A 123 -34.64 18.44 4.27
N VAL A 124 -34.06 18.23 5.43
CA VAL A 124 -34.39 17.07 6.31
C VAL A 124 -35.76 17.30 6.98
N ALA A 125 -36.02 18.52 7.54
CA ALA A 125 -37.28 18.87 8.19
C ALA A 125 -38.48 18.84 7.22
N ASP A 126 -38.28 19.30 5.98
CA ASP A 126 -39.26 19.28 4.89
C ASP A 126 -39.43 17.89 4.24
N ASP A 127 -38.82 16.86 4.78
CA ASP A 127 -38.85 15.49 4.25
C ASP A 127 -38.38 15.37 2.79
N CYS A 128 -37.53 16.30 2.34
CA CYS A 128 -36.94 16.30 1.00
C CYS A 128 -35.79 15.28 0.87
N LEU A 129 -34.97 15.14 1.92
CA LEU A 129 -33.90 14.17 2.01
C LEU A 129 -34.33 12.93 2.80
N ASN A 130 -33.72 11.78 2.50
CA ASN A 130 -34.00 10.55 3.22
C ASN A 130 -33.47 10.63 4.66
N ILE A 131 -34.36 10.72 5.64
CA ILE A 131 -34.06 10.87 7.06
C ILE A 131 -33.24 9.67 7.62
N GLY A 132 -33.32 8.50 7.01
CA GLY A 132 -32.47 7.36 7.36
C GLY A 132 -31.00 7.57 7.03
N SER A 133 -30.72 8.46 6.05
CA SER A 133 -29.35 8.79 5.60
C SER A 133 -28.88 10.14 6.14
N TYR A 134 -29.79 11.08 6.38
CA TYR A 134 -29.47 12.44 6.86
C TYR A 134 -30.13 12.66 8.20
N LYS A 135 -29.32 12.72 9.26
CA LYS A 135 -29.75 13.00 10.63
C LYS A 135 -29.10 14.28 11.11
N GLN A 136 -29.82 15.09 11.86
CA GLN A 136 -29.35 16.36 12.37
C GLN A 136 -28.03 16.21 13.13
N GLU A 137 -27.91 15.18 13.99
CA GLU A 137 -26.77 15.01 14.87
C GLU A 137 -25.46 14.94 14.09
N TRP A 138 -25.35 14.07 13.06
CA TRP A 138 -24.10 13.95 12.32
C TRP A 138 -23.87 15.13 11.37
N ILE A 139 -24.92 15.83 10.91
CA ILE A 139 -24.76 17.05 10.11
C ILE A 139 -24.08 18.11 10.97
N GLU A 140 -24.59 18.37 12.17
CA GLU A 140 -24.00 19.35 13.08
C GLU A 140 -22.55 18.99 13.46
N GLU A 141 -22.30 17.73 13.81
CA GLU A 141 -20.96 17.22 14.15
C GLU A 141 -19.97 17.40 12.99
N LEU A 142 -20.37 17.02 11.77
CA LEU A 142 -19.54 17.15 10.57
C LEU A 142 -19.19 18.62 10.28
N PHE A 143 -20.17 19.53 10.36
CA PHE A 143 -19.93 20.94 10.06
C PHE A 143 -19.07 21.63 11.13
N VAL A 144 -19.19 21.24 12.40
CA VAL A 144 -18.26 21.68 13.45
C VAL A 144 -16.85 21.19 13.17
N ALA A 145 -16.68 19.92 12.80
CA ALA A 145 -15.37 19.36 12.47
C ALA A 145 -14.75 20.04 11.23
N LEU A 146 -15.54 20.29 10.18
CA LEU A 146 -15.11 21.01 8.98
C LEU A 146 -14.66 22.44 9.29
N ALA A 147 -15.44 23.18 10.10
CA ALA A 147 -15.12 24.55 10.48
C ALA A 147 -13.82 24.61 11.28
N ASN A 148 -13.63 23.70 12.23
CA ASN A 148 -12.41 23.62 13.01
C ASN A 148 -11.20 23.32 12.12
N TRP A 149 -11.29 22.34 11.22
CA TRP A 149 -10.22 22.00 10.30
C TRP A 149 -9.87 23.16 9.35
N ALA A 150 -10.88 23.82 8.78
CA ALA A 150 -10.68 24.97 7.89
C ALA A 150 -10.05 26.17 8.62
N THR A 151 -10.41 26.40 9.89
CA THR A 151 -9.86 27.48 10.72
C THR A 151 -8.38 27.23 11.07
N ILE A 152 -7.98 25.97 11.31
CA ILE A 152 -6.57 25.60 11.52
C ILE A 152 -5.75 25.90 10.26
N GLY A 153 -6.36 25.78 9.07
CA GLY A 153 -5.77 26.21 7.80
C GLY A 153 -4.57 25.39 7.32
N ASN A 154 -4.35 24.19 7.87
CA ASN A 154 -3.22 23.35 7.49
C ASN A 154 -3.66 22.25 6.52
N ALA A 155 -3.51 22.51 5.21
CA ALA A 155 -3.86 21.57 4.14
C ALA A 155 -2.97 20.32 4.07
N GLN A 156 -1.89 20.24 4.84
CA GLN A 156 -1.05 19.03 4.94
C GLN A 156 -1.73 17.93 5.75
N TYR A 157 -2.64 18.30 6.67
CA TYR A 157 -3.42 17.33 7.42
C TYR A 157 -4.75 17.10 6.72
N PRO A 158 -4.96 15.90 6.13
CA PRO A 158 -6.19 15.62 5.40
C PRO A 158 -7.39 15.61 6.35
N PHE A 159 -8.51 16.19 5.89
CA PHE A 159 -9.77 16.04 6.60
C PHE A 159 -10.32 14.64 6.36
N MET A 160 -10.58 13.93 7.45
CA MET A 160 -11.10 12.56 7.41
C MET A 160 -12.39 12.51 8.25
N HIS A 161 -13.51 12.22 7.58
CA HIS A 161 -14.79 12.01 8.27
C HIS A 161 -15.69 11.10 7.43
N GLU A 162 -16.25 10.06 8.04
CA GLU A 162 -17.00 9.03 7.34
C GLU A 162 -18.25 9.55 6.59
N LYS A 163 -18.83 10.64 7.06
CA LYS A 163 -20.03 11.25 6.46
C LYS A 163 -19.73 12.32 5.42
N LEU A 164 -18.45 12.68 5.21
CA LEU A 164 -18.09 13.74 4.25
C LEU A 164 -18.62 13.43 2.84
N GLY A 165 -18.53 12.18 2.41
CA GLY A 165 -19.03 11.73 1.11
C GLY A 165 -20.54 11.95 0.89
N ASN A 166 -21.32 12.07 1.95
CA ASN A 166 -22.75 12.35 1.85
C ASN A 166 -23.05 13.79 1.37
N LEU A 167 -22.05 14.68 1.44
CA LEU A 167 -22.19 16.07 0.94
C LEU A 167 -21.88 16.19 -0.56
N ARG A 168 -21.51 15.13 -1.26
CA ARG A 168 -21.29 15.16 -2.71
C ARG A 168 -22.59 15.45 -3.44
N PRO A 169 -22.58 16.26 -4.53
CA PRO A 169 -23.79 16.63 -5.29
C PRO A 169 -24.55 15.41 -5.82
N ASP A 170 -23.85 14.41 -6.35
CA ASP A 170 -24.42 13.17 -6.87
C ASP A 170 -25.08 12.32 -5.78
N ILE A 171 -24.53 12.29 -4.58
CA ILE A 171 -25.09 11.57 -3.44
C ILE A 171 -26.32 12.31 -2.88
N LEU A 172 -26.25 13.63 -2.75
CA LEU A 172 -27.39 14.44 -2.34
C LEU A 172 -28.57 14.26 -3.28
N LEU A 173 -28.33 14.34 -4.59
CA LEU A 173 -29.36 14.12 -5.61
C LEU A 173 -29.97 12.71 -5.50
N LYS A 174 -29.13 11.68 -5.36
CA LYS A 174 -29.56 10.28 -5.20
C LYS A 174 -30.40 10.05 -3.94
N ARG A 175 -30.13 10.80 -2.88
CA ARG A 175 -30.82 10.70 -1.59
C ARG A 175 -32.02 11.67 -1.46
N THR A 176 -32.23 12.53 -2.44
CA THR A 176 -33.43 13.36 -2.54
C THR A 176 -34.62 12.49 -2.94
N LYS A 177 -35.74 12.64 -2.26
CA LYS A 177 -36.97 11.89 -2.53
C LYS A 177 -37.56 12.28 -3.90
N LYS A 178 -38.13 11.30 -4.61
CA LYS A 178 -38.72 11.53 -5.95
C LYS A 178 -39.73 12.69 -6.01
N GLY A 179 -40.51 12.88 -4.94
CA GLY A 179 -41.48 13.99 -4.84
C GLY A 179 -40.86 15.37 -4.58
N ALA A 180 -39.57 15.41 -4.25
CA ALA A 180 -38.83 16.65 -3.96
C ALA A 180 -37.77 16.94 -5.05
N ALA A 181 -37.93 16.38 -6.24
CA ALA A 181 -37.03 16.67 -7.37
C ALA A 181 -36.94 18.18 -7.62
N GLY A 182 -35.72 18.72 -7.72
CA GLY A 182 -35.47 20.17 -7.84
C GLY A 182 -35.34 20.91 -6.49
N LYS A 183 -35.56 20.25 -5.35
CA LYS A 183 -35.31 20.81 -4.00
C LYS A 183 -34.05 20.24 -3.33
N THR A 184 -33.19 19.56 -4.10
CA THR A 184 -31.91 19.08 -3.59
C THR A 184 -31.05 20.26 -3.14
N PRO A 185 -30.58 20.28 -1.88
CA PRO A 185 -29.64 21.31 -1.46
C PRO A 185 -28.41 21.35 -2.33
N ASP A 186 -28.02 22.49 -2.81
CA ASP A 186 -26.83 22.73 -3.61
C ASP A 186 -26.02 23.88 -3.04
N SER A 187 -24.68 23.75 -3.15
CA SER A 187 -23.74 24.75 -2.64
C SER A 187 -22.37 24.57 -3.32
N PRO A 188 -21.60 25.64 -3.50
CA PRO A 188 -20.20 25.53 -3.88
C PRO A 188 -19.40 24.57 -2.99
N LEU A 189 -19.80 24.43 -1.72
CA LEU A 189 -19.21 23.50 -0.77
C LEU A 189 -19.36 22.02 -1.21
N CYS A 190 -20.50 21.64 -1.78
CA CYS A 190 -20.72 20.28 -2.29
C CYS A 190 -19.72 19.91 -3.38
N HIS A 191 -19.47 20.84 -4.29
CA HIS A 191 -18.54 20.66 -5.40
C HIS A 191 -17.08 20.63 -4.92
N ALA A 192 -16.74 21.48 -3.93
CA ALA A 192 -15.42 21.45 -3.29
C ALA A 192 -15.19 20.13 -2.55
N VAL A 193 -16.20 19.59 -1.85
CA VAL A 193 -16.13 18.25 -1.22
C VAL A 193 -15.91 17.17 -2.26
N ALA A 194 -16.64 17.20 -3.38
CA ALA A 194 -16.47 16.21 -4.45
C ALA A 194 -15.04 16.24 -5.00
N SER A 195 -14.54 17.42 -5.36
CA SER A 195 -13.18 17.59 -5.89
C SER A 195 -12.11 17.12 -4.90
N TYR A 196 -12.29 17.44 -3.62
CA TYR A 196 -11.36 17.01 -2.57
C TYR A 196 -11.33 15.49 -2.40
N LEU A 197 -12.48 14.83 -2.34
CA LEU A 197 -12.57 13.37 -2.21
C LEU A 197 -12.02 12.66 -3.45
N ASP A 198 -12.25 13.20 -4.65
CA ASP A 198 -11.69 12.64 -5.88
C ASP A 198 -10.17 12.76 -5.89
N ALA A 199 -9.61 13.88 -5.43
CA ALA A 199 -8.17 14.05 -5.28
C ALA A 199 -7.57 13.14 -4.20
N GLN A 200 -8.26 12.93 -3.07
CA GLN A 200 -7.87 11.96 -2.04
C GLN A 200 -7.81 10.54 -2.60
N ASN A 201 -8.83 10.13 -3.36
CA ASN A 201 -8.88 8.80 -3.96
C ASN A 201 -7.76 8.61 -5.00
N ALA A 202 -7.49 9.63 -5.82
CA ALA A 202 -6.38 9.60 -6.77
C ALA A 202 -5.03 9.45 -6.04
N TYR A 203 -4.82 10.18 -4.95
CA TYR A 203 -3.60 10.09 -4.15
C TYR A 203 -3.46 8.72 -3.48
N ALA A 204 -4.53 8.20 -2.88
CA ALA A 204 -4.53 6.87 -2.26
C ALA A 204 -4.20 5.76 -3.28
N THR A 205 -4.80 5.82 -4.48
CA THR A 205 -4.53 4.87 -5.57
C THR A 205 -3.07 4.96 -6.02
N TRP A 206 -2.52 6.16 -6.16
CA TRP A 206 -1.13 6.38 -6.52
C TRP A 206 -0.17 5.85 -5.45
N GLN A 207 -0.45 6.11 -4.16
CA GLN A 207 0.33 5.54 -3.06
C GLN A 207 0.32 4.01 -3.07
N GLN A 208 -0.84 3.41 -3.27
CA GLN A 208 -0.96 1.96 -3.36
C GLN A 208 -0.12 1.39 -4.51
N GLN A 209 -0.15 2.01 -5.70
CA GLN A 209 0.66 1.58 -6.83
C GLN A 209 2.16 1.76 -6.56
N ARG A 210 2.56 2.84 -5.87
CA ARG A 210 3.95 3.06 -5.45
C ARG A 210 4.43 1.95 -4.50
N GLN A 211 3.60 1.56 -3.53
CA GLN A 211 3.89 0.46 -2.60
C GLN A 211 4.01 -0.89 -3.32
N ILE A 212 3.14 -1.16 -4.30
CA ILE A 212 3.23 -2.36 -5.14
C ILE A 212 4.57 -2.38 -5.89
N ASN A 213 4.96 -1.27 -6.50
CA ASN A 213 6.22 -1.16 -7.22
C ASN A 213 7.43 -1.34 -6.30
N LEU A 214 7.39 -0.77 -5.09
CA LEU A 214 8.42 -0.97 -4.07
C LEU A 214 8.55 -2.45 -3.70
N LEU A 215 7.44 -3.15 -3.49
CA LEU A 215 7.42 -4.57 -3.15
C LEU A 215 8.06 -5.43 -4.24
N HIS A 216 7.74 -5.17 -5.52
CA HIS A 216 8.39 -5.84 -6.66
C HIS A 216 9.89 -5.56 -6.74
N SER A 217 10.28 -4.30 -6.53
CA SER A 217 11.68 -3.87 -6.52
C SER A 217 12.46 -4.52 -5.39
N LEU A 218 11.92 -4.49 -4.18
CA LEU A 218 12.50 -5.14 -3.00
C LEU A 218 12.68 -6.64 -3.20
N ARG A 219 11.67 -7.32 -3.73
CA ARG A 219 11.77 -8.76 -4.04
C ARG A 219 12.92 -9.06 -5.00
N LYS A 220 13.03 -8.29 -6.09
CA LYS A 220 14.12 -8.46 -7.06
C LYS A 220 15.48 -8.24 -6.41
N GLN A 221 15.64 -7.17 -5.65
CA GLN A 221 16.88 -6.85 -4.94
C GLN A 221 17.20 -7.90 -3.87
N ALA A 222 16.17 -8.34 -3.12
CA ALA A 222 16.31 -9.37 -2.10
C ALA A 222 16.87 -10.67 -2.66
N ARG A 223 16.37 -11.14 -3.79
CA ARG A 223 16.87 -12.36 -4.46
C ARG A 223 18.35 -12.22 -4.85
N THR A 224 18.70 -11.11 -5.51
CA THR A 224 20.08 -10.84 -5.91
C THR A 224 21.02 -10.74 -4.71
N ARG A 225 20.61 -10.02 -3.68
CA ARG A 225 21.40 -9.84 -2.46
C ARG A 225 21.54 -11.11 -1.66
N LEU A 226 20.47 -11.92 -1.53
CA LEU A 226 20.49 -13.20 -0.85
C LEU A 226 21.49 -14.17 -1.51
N ALA A 227 21.48 -14.28 -2.84
CA ALA A 227 22.44 -15.09 -3.56
C ALA A 227 23.90 -14.64 -3.30
N THR A 228 24.13 -13.33 -3.19
CA THR A 228 25.43 -12.76 -2.85
C THR A 228 25.83 -13.10 -1.41
N LEU A 229 24.92 -12.92 -0.44
CA LEU A 229 25.17 -13.24 0.97
C LEU A 229 25.49 -14.73 1.17
N LYS A 230 24.71 -15.62 0.53
CA LYS A 230 24.96 -17.07 0.59
C LYS A 230 26.36 -17.41 0.07
N ARG A 231 26.79 -16.84 -1.04
CA ARG A 231 28.15 -17.04 -1.59
C ARG A 231 29.24 -16.49 -0.66
N GLN A 232 29.07 -15.26 -0.13
CA GLN A 232 30.05 -14.64 0.76
C GLN A 232 30.25 -15.42 2.06
N GLN A 233 29.17 -16.00 2.59
CA GLN A 233 29.20 -16.77 3.84
C GLN A 233 29.48 -18.28 3.61
N SER A 234 29.61 -18.71 2.35
CA SER A 234 29.76 -20.13 1.97
C SER A 234 28.66 -21.00 2.59
N VAL A 235 27.38 -20.52 2.47
CA VAL A 235 26.23 -21.25 3.00
C VAL A 235 25.20 -21.53 1.89
N GLN A 236 24.43 -22.59 2.08
CA GLN A 236 23.32 -22.97 1.20
C GLN A 236 22.13 -23.45 2.00
N THR A 237 20.94 -23.33 1.44
CA THR A 237 19.68 -23.84 2.02
C THR A 237 19.29 -25.15 1.35
N TYR A 238 18.27 -25.81 1.87
CA TYR A 238 17.72 -27.02 1.25
C TYR A 238 17.17 -26.75 -0.16
N ASP A 239 16.53 -25.59 -0.36
CA ASP A 239 16.00 -25.18 -1.67
C ASP A 239 17.14 -24.99 -2.69
N ASP A 240 18.28 -24.42 -2.29
CA ASP A 240 19.44 -24.27 -3.18
C ASP A 240 19.99 -25.61 -3.71
N LEU A 241 19.81 -26.69 -2.94
CA LEU A 241 20.22 -28.03 -3.42
C LEU A 241 19.28 -28.53 -4.53
N ILE A 242 17.99 -28.26 -4.42
CA ILE A 242 17.00 -28.67 -5.42
C ILE A 242 17.16 -27.80 -6.68
N ASP A 243 17.26 -26.49 -6.51
CA ASP A 243 17.44 -25.54 -7.61
C ASP A 243 18.75 -25.82 -8.37
N GLY A 244 19.85 -26.11 -7.64
CA GLY A 244 21.12 -26.44 -8.26
C GLY A 244 21.09 -27.69 -9.12
N VAL A 245 20.31 -28.72 -8.72
CA VAL A 245 20.12 -29.93 -9.56
C VAL A 245 19.21 -29.58 -10.76
N ALA A 246 18.16 -28.81 -10.56
CA ALA A 246 17.27 -28.39 -11.65
C ALA A 246 18.03 -27.59 -12.71
N ASP A 247 18.83 -26.61 -12.31
CA ASP A 247 19.66 -25.80 -13.21
C ASP A 247 20.68 -26.67 -14.00
N ALA A 248 21.30 -27.64 -13.32
CA ALA A 248 22.24 -28.56 -13.97
C ALA A 248 21.59 -29.49 -15.01
N LEU A 249 20.30 -29.81 -14.85
CA LEU A 249 19.55 -30.63 -15.82
C LEU A 249 19.08 -29.82 -17.05
N LEU A 250 19.07 -28.49 -16.95
CA LEU A 250 18.62 -27.58 -18.02
C LEU A 250 19.79 -26.96 -18.81
N SER A 251 21.02 -27.13 -18.33
CA SER A 251 22.26 -26.66 -18.97
C SER A 251 22.81 -27.70 -19.94
#